data_bd80136ddc1963b19b64ffbceda7ca0a
#
_entry.id   bd80136ddc1963b19b64ffbceda7ca0a
#
_cell.length_a   1.000
_cell.length_b   1.000
_cell.length_c   1.000
_cell.angle_alpha   90.00
_cell.angle_beta   90.00
_cell.angle_gamma   90.00
#
_symmetry.space_group_name_H-M   'P 1'
#
loop_
_entity.id
_entity.type
_entity.pdbx_description
1 polymer ?
#
loop_
_entity_poly.entity_id
_entity_poly.type
_entity_poly.pdbx_seq_one_letter_code
_entity_poly.pdbx_strand_id
1 'polypeptide(L)'
;MALKGDEFVEIFSSVIFQIAVLFSFIFIGFTIRQGGFLPENSAEIFSKLENRILMPAVVINTFRTNCTVKNISEKWVFIAYSTGVLLFCIATGFVASRFLGKTEYLKKVYRYSISVSNFGFVGTAMVSGIYGAESMELFDYLMFTLPLNLFTYSIGIAWLVPNGHGKFSMKNFVNPIFVSIFIGAILGLLPIPKFRLVTTIINSTAACMSPIAMILTGFVIGGYSFANLFGKWQTYVVAGIRLVFLPTAVSYTHLTLP
;
A
#
# COMPACT_ATOMS: atom_id res chain seq x y z
N MET A 1 17.45 15.41 14.98
CA MET A 1 17.77 16.63 14.24
C MET A 1 16.44 17.38 14.05
N ALA A 2 16.21 18.48 14.76
CA ALA A 2 14.95 19.22 14.63
C ALA A 2 14.96 19.93 13.27
N LEU A 3 13.92 19.69 12.47
CA LEU A 3 13.69 20.40 11.22
C LEU A 3 13.59 21.91 11.53
N LYS A 4 14.20 22.76 10.70
CA LYS A 4 13.99 24.21 10.81
C LYS A 4 12.50 24.50 10.56
N GLY A 5 11.94 25.50 11.25
CA GLY A 5 10.50 25.77 11.18
C GLY A 5 9.96 25.94 9.76
N ASP A 6 10.74 26.52 8.87
CA ASP A 6 10.37 26.74 7.46
C ASP A 6 10.30 25.42 6.67
N GLU A 7 11.24 24.50 6.89
CA GLU A 7 11.21 23.14 6.26
C GLU A 7 10.01 22.32 6.72
N PHE A 8 9.65 22.43 8.01
CA PHE A 8 8.47 21.76 8.55
C PHE A 8 7.18 22.27 7.89
N VAL A 9 7.04 23.58 7.75
CA VAL A 9 5.85 24.21 7.12
C VAL A 9 5.76 23.82 5.64
N GLU A 10 6.86 23.76 4.92
CA GLU A 10 6.90 23.38 3.50
C GLU A 10 6.49 21.91 3.31
N ILE A 11 7.06 20.98 4.10
CA ILE A 11 6.70 19.57 4.06
C ILE A 11 5.22 19.37 4.44
N PHE A 12 4.75 20.03 5.50
CA PHE A 12 3.37 19.95 5.94
C PHE A 12 2.39 20.45 4.87
N SER A 13 2.69 21.57 4.23
CA SER A 13 1.91 22.13 3.14
C SER A 13 1.85 21.17 1.94
N SER A 14 2.99 20.58 1.56
CA SER A 14 3.07 19.61 0.47
C SER A 14 2.26 18.35 0.76
N VAL A 15 2.29 17.85 1.99
CA VAL A 15 1.50 16.70 2.43
C VAL A 15 0.01 16.98 2.35
N ILE A 16 -0.44 18.14 2.89
CA ILE A 16 -1.86 18.54 2.83
C ILE A 16 -2.33 18.70 1.39
N PHE A 17 -1.53 19.36 0.56
CA PHE A 17 -1.85 19.50 -0.87
C PHE A 17 -2.00 18.15 -1.54
N GLN A 18 -1.06 17.22 -1.32
CA GLN A 18 -1.14 15.88 -1.89
C GLN A 18 -2.36 15.10 -1.39
N ILE A 19 -2.69 15.20 -0.11
CA ILE A 19 -3.92 14.62 0.45
C ILE A 19 -5.16 15.19 -0.28
N ALA A 20 -5.23 16.49 -0.48
CA ALA A 20 -6.35 17.13 -1.19
C ALA A 20 -6.47 16.61 -2.64
N VAL A 21 -5.33 16.46 -3.34
CA VAL A 21 -5.29 15.88 -4.69
C VAL A 21 -5.81 14.44 -4.69
N LEU A 22 -5.35 13.59 -3.75
CA LEU A 22 -5.80 12.21 -3.63
C LEU A 22 -7.31 12.11 -3.35
N PHE A 23 -7.82 12.94 -2.43
CA PHE A 23 -9.25 13.02 -2.14
C PHE A 23 -10.09 13.50 -3.33
N SER A 24 -9.56 14.41 -4.14
CA SER A 24 -10.21 14.86 -5.38
C SER A 24 -10.38 13.68 -6.36
N PHE A 25 -9.37 12.83 -6.53
CA PHE A 25 -9.50 11.63 -7.35
C PHE A 25 -10.47 10.59 -6.75
N ILE A 26 -10.48 10.43 -5.42
CA ILE A 26 -11.48 9.59 -4.74
C ILE A 26 -12.89 10.11 -5.02
N PHE A 27 -13.09 11.44 -4.93
CA PHE A 27 -14.39 12.06 -5.22
C PHE A 27 -14.81 11.87 -6.67
N ILE A 28 -13.89 11.99 -7.63
CA ILE A 28 -14.13 11.68 -9.04
C ILE A 28 -14.58 10.22 -9.21
N GLY A 29 -13.87 9.27 -8.62
CA GLY A 29 -14.25 7.86 -8.68
C GLY A 29 -15.62 7.57 -8.07
N PHE A 30 -15.92 8.20 -6.93
CA PHE A 30 -17.23 8.13 -6.27
C PHE A 30 -18.37 8.65 -7.17
N THR A 31 -18.17 9.81 -7.79
CA THR A 31 -19.17 10.42 -8.69
C THR A 31 -19.39 9.60 -9.95
N ILE A 32 -18.34 9.02 -10.53
CA ILE A 32 -18.42 8.08 -11.65
C ILE A 32 -19.31 6.88 -11.29
N ARG A 33 -19.13 6.32 -10.09
CA ARG A 33 -19.93 5.17 -9.63
C ARG A 33 -21.39 5.54 -9.39
N GLN A 34 -21.63 6.63 -8.68
CA GLN A 34 -22.99 7.11 -8.35
C GLN A 34 -23.77 7.57 -9.59
N GLY A 35 -23.08 8.18 -10.55
CA GLY A 35 -23.66 8.62 -11.82
C GLY A 35 -23.90 7.50 -12.84
N GLY A 36 -23.46 6.26 -12.54
CA GLY A 36 -23.62 5.13 -13.45
C GLY A 36 -22.83 5.25 -14.76
N PHE A 37 -21.78 6.11 -14.80
CA PHE A 37 -20.98 6.33 -16.02
C PHE A 37 -20.18 5.09 -16.44
N LEU A 38 -19.87 4.22 -15.51
CA LEU A 38 -19.15 2.96 -15.77
C LEU A 38 -19.91 1.77 -15.18
N PRO A 39 -19.79 0.58 -15.81
CA PRO A 39 -20.38 -0.67 -15.30
C PRO A 39 -19.82 -1.03 -13.91
N GLU A 40 -20.60 -1.77 -13.13
CA GLU A 40 -20.22 -2.19 -11.77
C GLU A 40 -18.92 -2.99 -11.69
N ASN A 41 -18.63 -3.82 -12.70
CA ASN A 41 -17.43 -4.62 -12.80
C ASN A 41 -16.16 -3.83 -13.15
N SER A 42 -16.27 -2.51 -13.38
CA SER A 42 -15.11 -1.64 -13.68
C SER A 42 -14.07 -1.62 -12.55
N ALA A 43 -14.51 -1.81 -11.29
CA ALA A 43 -13.58 -1.94 -10.16
C ALA A 43 -12.59 -3.10 -10.35
N GLU A 44 -13.06 -4.22 -10.86
CA GLU A 44 -12.20 -5.38 -11.14
C GLU A 44 -11.21 -5.10 -12.28
N ILE A 45 -11.66 -4.38 -13.31
CA ILE A 45 -10.82 -4.00 -14.46
C ILE A 45 -9.71 -3.05 -14.01
N PHE A 46 -10.06 -1.98 -13.26
CA PHE A 46 -9.08 -1.04 -12.71
C PHE A 46 -8.08 -1.73 -11.78
N SER A 47 -8.57 -2.60 -10.89
CA SER A 47 -7.70 -3.35 -9.99
C SER A 47 -6.74 -4.28 -10.74
N LYS A 48 -7.19 -4.93 -11.82
CA LYS A 48 -6.31 -5.74 -12.67
C LYS A 48 -5.26 -4.91 -13.40
N LEU A 49 -5.67 -3.77 -13.97
CA LEU A 49 -4.77 -2.82 -14.63
C LEU A 49 -3.67 -2.35 -13.66
N GLU A 50 -4.09 -1.95 -12.48
CA GLU A 50 -3.22 -1.44 -11.44
C GLU A 50 -2.21 -2.49 -10.96
N ASN A 51 -2.69 -3.67 -10.59
CA ASN A 51 -1.81 -4.74 -10.07
C ASN A 51 -0.90 -5.36 -11.13
N ARG A 52 -1.29 -5.35 -12.41
CA ARG A 52 -0.53 -6.04 -13.46
C ARG A 52 0.34 -5.12 -14.31
N ILE A 53 0.07 -3.81 -14.31
CA ILE A 53 0.75 -2.86 -15.20
C ILE A 53 1.29 -1.66 -14.40
N LEU A 54 0.42 -0.92 -13.69
CA LEU A 54 0.81 0.35 -13.11
C LEU A 54 1.74 0.17 -11.90
N MET A 55 1.39 -0.69 -10.97
CA MET A 55 2.23 -0.99 -9.79
C MET A 55 3.58 -1.64 -10.19
N PRO A 56 3.62 -2.63 -11.10
CA PRO A 56 4.86 -3.10 -11.69
C PRO A 56 5.73 -1.99 -12.28
N ALA A 57 5.15 -1.03 -13.00
CA ALA A 57 5.90 0.07 -13.59
C ALA A 57 6.52 0.98 -12.51
N VAL A 58 5.78 1.31 -11.44
CA VAL A 58 6.30 2.06 -10.29
C VAL A 58 7.47 1.33 -9.65
N VAL A 59 7.29 0.04 -9.35
CA VAL A 59 8.32 -0.78 -8.70
C VAL A 59 9.59 -0.88 -9.56
N ILE A 60 9.44 -1.20 -10.85
CA ILE A 60 10.58 -1.27 -11.78
C ILE A 60 11.30 0.07 -11.84
N ASN A 61 10.54 1.17 -11.95
CA ASN A 61 11.13 2.51 -12.05
C ASN A 61 11.95 2.88 -10.83
N THR A 62 11.38 2.69 -9.64
CA THR A 62 12.00 3.02 -8.37
C THR A 62 13.24 2.16 -8.09
N PHE A 63 13.12 0.83 -8.31
CA PHE A 63 14.24 -0.09 -8.10
C PHE A 63 15.35 0.11 -9.13
N ARG A 64 15.02 0.28 -10.40
CA ARG A 64 16.02 0.59 -11.46
C ARG A 64 16.84 1.84 -11.14
N THR A 65 16.25 2.82 -10.49
CA THR A 65 16.92 4.08 -10.18
C THR A 65 17.72 4.01 -8.88
N ASN A 66 17.19 3.35 -7.85
CA ASN A 66 17.71 3.41 -6.49
C ASN A 66 18.33 2.11 -5.96
N CYS A 67 18.11 0.97 -6.63
CA CYS A 67 18.63 -0.32 -6.17
C CYS A 67 20.12 -0.47 -6.49
N THR A 68 20.96 -0.04 -5.58
CA THR A 68 22.43 -0.23 -5.61
C THR A 68 22.86 -1.11 -4.45
N VAL A 69 24.05 -1.75 -4.55
CA VAL A 69 24.61 -2.56 -3.45
C VAL A 69 24.70 -1.75 -2.16
N LYS A 70 25.10 -0.48 -2.26
CA LYS A 70 25.16 0.44 -1.12
C LYS A 70 23.77 0.64 -0.50
N ASN A 71 22.79 1.01 -1.30
CA ASN A 71 21.44 1.29 -0.80
C ASN A 71 20.79 0.04 -0.18
N ILE A 72 20.99 -1.14 -0.77
CA ILE A 72 20.49 -2.39 -0.19
C ILE A 72 21.15 -2.65 1.17
N SER A 73 22.47 -2.46 1.27
CA SER A 73 23.21 -2.69 2.52
C SER A 73 22.86 -1.71 3.63
N GLU A 74 22.44 -0.49 3.30
CA GLU A 74 22.00 0.50 4.27
C GLU A 74 20.51 0.36 4.64
N LYS A 75 19.69 -0.05 3.68
CA LYS A 75 18.21 -0.03 3.79
C LYS A 75 17.57 -1.35 4.19
N TRP A 76 18.32 -2.46 4.33
CA TRP A 76 17.77 -3.74 4.79
C TRP A 76 17.12 -3.63 6.18
N VAL A 77 17.55 -2.66 6.99
CA VAL A 77 16.98 -2.36 8.31
C VAL A 77 15.47 -2.05 8.22
N PHE A 78 15.00 -1.42 7.14
CA PHE A 78 13.58 -1.21 6.92
C PHE A 78 12.79 -2.51 6.80
N ILE A 79 13.38 -3.56 6.20
CA ILE A 79 12.77 -4.89 6.11
C ILE A 79 12.66 -5.52 7.50
N ALA A 80 13.73 -5.47 8.29
CA ALA A 80 13.73 -6.02 9.64
C ALA A 80 12.70 -5.30 10.54
N TYR A 81 12.70 -3.96 10.49
CA TYR A 81 11.77 -3.13 11.24
C TYR A 81 10.31 -3.38 10.84
N SER A 82 10.00 -3.36 9.54
CA SER A 82 8.65 -3.61 9.04
C SER A 82 8.16 -5.03 9.37
N THR A 83 9.06 -6.01 9.42
CA THR A 83 8.72 -7.36 9.87
C THR A 83 8.28 -7.36 11.34
N GLY A 84 9.00 -6.64 12.21
CA GLY A 84 8.61 -6.47 13.61
C GLY A 84 7.25 -5.80 13.76
N VAL A 85 7.02 -4.70 13.04
CA VAL A 85 5.74 -3.98 13.01
C VAL A 85 4.62 -4.88 12.49
N LEU A 86 4.84 -5.64 11.42
CA LEU A 86 3.86 -6.56 10.88
C LEU A 86 3.47 -7.65 11.90
N LEU A 87 4.45 -8.25 12.57
CA LEU A 87 4.20 -9.26 13.60
C LEU A 87 3.38 -8.68 14.77
N PHE A 88 3.70 -7.45 15.19
CA PHE A 88 2.91 -6.73 16.20
C PHE A 88 1.47 -6.47 15.73
N CYS A 89 1.28 -6.02 14.50
CA CYS A 89 -0.05 -5.81 13.91
C CYS A 89 -0.83 -7.13 13.81
N ILE A 90 -0.18 -8.23 13.44
CA ILE A 90 -0.77 -9.56 13.38
C ILE A 90 -1.21 -10.01 14.79
N ALA A 91 -0.34 -9.88 15.79
CA ALA A 91 -0.66 -10.23 17.17
C ALA A 91 -1.86 -9.43 17.69
N THR A 92 -1.86 -8.11 17.48
CA THR A 92 -3.00 -7.23 17.80
C THR A 92 -4.27 -7.67 17.07
N GLY A 93 -4.16 -8.01 15.78
CA GLY A 93 -5.27 -8.52 14.98
C GLY A 93 -5.83 -9.84 15.52
N PHE A 94 -4.99 -10.76 15.99
CA PHE A 94 -5.41 -12.01 16.61
C PHE A 94 -6.19 -11.76 17.92
N VAL A 95 -5.71 -10.86 18.76
CA VAL A 95 -6.38 -10.52 20.02
C VAL A 95 -7.72 -9.83 19.75
N ALA A 96 -7.72 -8.74 18.99
CA ALA A 96 -8.92 -7.94 18.74
C ALA A 96 -10.01 -8.72 17.98
N SER A 97 -9.62 -9.56 17.01
CA SER A 97 -10.58 -10.34 16.23
C SER A 97 -11.41 -11.32 17.06
N ARG A 98 -10.91 -11.78 18.21
CA ARG A 98 -11.66 -12.67 19.13
C ARG A 98 -12.91 -11.99 19.68
N PHE A 99 -12.84 -10.67 19.89
CA PHE A 99 -13.95 -9.88 20.45
C PHE A 99 -14.86 -9.29 19.36
N LEU A 100 -14.33 -9.06 18.15
CA LEU A 100 -15.05 -8.42 17.06
C LEU A 100 -15.84 -9.41 16.19
N GLY A 101 -15.31 -10.61 15.97
CA GLY A 101 -15.88 -11.59 15.03
C GLY A 101 -16.80 -12.59 15.70
N LYS A 102 -18.07 -12.67 15.23
CA LYS A 102 -19.04 -13.69 15.68
C LYS A 102 -18.83 -15.04 15.02
N THR A 103 -18.25 -15.09 13.82
CA THR A 103 -17.95 -16.32 13.07
C THR A 103 -16.46 -16.44 12.78
N GLU A 104 -15.95 -17.64 12.55
CA GLU A 104 -14.54 -17.85 12.24
C GLU A 104 -14.10 -17.09 10.97
N TYR A 105 -14.98 -16.97 9.99
CA TYR A 105 -14.69 -16.16 8.80
C TYR A 105 -14.58 -14.66 9.14
N LEU A 106 -15.51 -14.10 9.92
CA LEU A 106 -15.45 -12.70 10.35
C LEU A 106 -14.21 -12.42 11.22
N LYS A 107 -13.81 -13.34 12.09
CA LYS A 107 -12.56 -13.20 12.84
C LYS A 107 -11.36 -13.08 11.92
N LYS A 108 -11.28 -13.90 10.85
CA LYS A 108 -10.22 -13.81 9.84
C LYS A 108 -10.25 -12.48 9.09
N VAL A 109 -11.43 -11.99 8.70
CA VAL A 109 -11.59 -10.68 8.05
C VAL A 109 -11.12 -9.55 8.95
N TYR A 110 -11.55 -9.49 10.21
CA TYR A 110 -11.10 -8.46 11.16
C TYR A 110 -9.60 -8.56 11.46
N ARG A 111 -9.08 -9.78 11.58
CA ARG A 111 -7.64 -10.02 11.74
C ARG A 111 -6.85 -9.43 10.58
N TYR A 112 -7.26 -9.73 9.36
CA TYR A 112 -6.66 -9.14 8.16
C TYR A 112 -6.78 -7.62 8.16
N SER A 113 -7.98 -7.09 8.41
CA SER A 113 -8.24 -5.64 8.40
C SER A 113 -7.41 -4.86 9.43
N ILE A 114 -7.06 -5.47 10.57
CA ILE A 114 -6.19 -4.86 11.57
C ILE A 114 -4.71 -5.01 11.18
N SER A 115 -4.31 -6.16 10.65
CA SER A 115 -2.90 -6.46 10.35
C SER A 115 -2.37 -5.77 9.09
N VAL A 116 -3.22 -5.58 8.07
CA VAL A 116 -2.78 -5.08 6.76
C VAL A 116 -3.43 -3.73 6.46
N SER A 117 -2.59 -2.75 6.11
CA SER A 117 -3.06 -1.44 5.62
C SER A 117 -3.21 -1.42 4.10
N ASN A 118 -3.85 -0.39 3.58
CA ASN A 118 -3.85 -0.13 2.14
C ASN A 118 -2.51 0.52 1.71
N PHE A 119 -1.41 -0.21 2.00
CA PHE A 119 -0.06 0.25 1.72
C PHE A 119 0.23 0.28 0.21
N GLY A 120 -0.33 -0.66 -0.56
CA GLY A 120 -0.09 -0.78 -1.99
C GLY A 120 -0.69 0.41 -2.76
N PHE A 121 -1.98 0.65 -2.62
CA PHE A 121 -2.66 1.69 -3.40
C PHE A 121 -2.52 3.08 -2.76
N VAL A 122 -3.00 3.26 -1.55
CA VAL A 122 -3.00 4.58 -0.90
C VAL A 122 -1.60 4.99 -0.47
N GLY A 123 -0.86 4.10 0.16
CA GLY A 123 0.47 4.41 0.67
C GLY A 123 1.47 4.72 -0.46
N THR A 124 1.56 3.86 -1.48
CA THR A 124 2.44 4.10 -2.64
C THR A 124 2.04 5.37 -3.40
N ALA A 125 0.73 5.60 -3.59
CA ALA A 125 0.23 6.79 -4.24
C ALA A 125 0.60 8.07 -3.48
N MET A 126 0.52 8.05 -2.16
CA MET A 126 0.87 9.18 -1.31
C MET A 126 2.37 9.48 -1.36
N VAL A 127 3.22 8.47 -1.16
CA VAL A 127 4.68 8.66 -1.16
C VAL A 127 5.18 9.07 -2.54
N SER A 128 4.71 8.42 -3.61
CA SER A 128 5.10 8.80 -4.97
C SER A 128 4.58 10.17 -5.39
N GLY A 129 3.44 10.59 -4.86
CA GLY A 129 2.86 11.90 -5.14
C GLY A 129 3.60 13.06 -4.44
N ILE A 130 4.13 12.81 -3.23
CA ILE A 130 4.88 13.82 -2.46
C ILE A 130 6.32 13.92 -2.96
N TYR A 131 6.99 12.78 -3.13
CA TYR A 131 8.44 12.71 -3.36
C TYR A 131 8.81 12.37 -4.81
N GLY A 132 7.85 11.91 -5.61
CA GLY A 132 8.07 11.47 -6.98
C GLY A 132 8.32 9.96 -7.13
N ALA A 133 8.08 9.44 -8.35
CA ALA A 133 8.15 8.01 -8.65
C ALA A 133 9.59 7.44 -8.74
N GLU A 134 10.62 8.28 -8.76
CA GLU A 134 12.03 7.88 -8.80
C GLU A 134 12.77 8.21 -7.48
N SER A 135 12.05 8.68 -6.47
CA SER A 135 12.64 9.17 -5.22
C SER A 135 13.23 8.03 -4.36
N MET A 136 14.19 8.39 -3.52
CA MET A 136 14.77 7.47 -2.54
C MET A 136 13.74 7.13 -1.45
N GLU A 137 12.89 8.07 -1.08
CA GLU A 137 11.81 7.90 -0.10
C GLU A 137 10.81 6.83 -0.56
N LEU A 138 10.50 6.80 -1.86
CA LEU A 138 9.66 5.75 -2.41
C LEU A 138 10.38 4.39 -2.41
N PHE A 139 11.69 4.36 -2.67
CA PHE A 139 12.48 3.15 -2.57
C PHE A 139 12.50 2.62 -1.13
N ASP A 140 12.75 3.48 -0.14
CA ASP A 140 12.72 3.15 1.29
C ASP A 140 11.34 2.60 1.70
N TYR A 141 10.27 3.25 1.21
CA TYR A 141 8.90 2.80 1.43
C TYR A 141 8.63 1.43 0.80
N LEU A 142 9.07 1.19 -0.42
CA LEU A 142 8.93 -0.12 -1.07
C LEU A 142 9.73 -1.21 -0.35
N MET A 143 10.95 -0.92 0.12
CA MET A 143 11.73 -1.84 0.97
C MET A 143 10.97 -2.17 2.27
N PHE A 144 10.40 -1.16 2.92
CA PHE A 144 9.56 -1.34 4.11
C PHE A 144 8.32 -2.22 3.81
N THR A 145 7.71 -2.10 2.63
CA THR A 145 6.50 -2.86 2.30
C THR A 145 6.76 -4.29 1.82
N LEU A 146 8.01 -4.72 1.61
CA LEU A 146 8.33 -6.07 1.15
C LEU A 146 7.75 -7.19 2.04
N PRO A 147 7.93 -7.19 3.38
CA PRO A 147 7.33 -8.19 4.26
C PRO A 147 5.80 -8.15 4.25
N LEU A 148 5.21 -6.95 4.12
CA LEU A 148 3.76 -6.77 4.03
C LEU A 148 3.20 -7.38 2.74
N ASN A 149 3.88 -7.18 1.62
CA ASN A 149 3.53 -7.79 0.34
C ASN A 149 3.62 -9.32 0.44
N LEU A 150 4.72 -9.84 1.00
CA LEU A 150 4.93 -11.26 1.18
C LEU A 150 3.81 -11.88 2.03
N PHE A 151 3.47 -11.27 3.15
CA PHE A 151 2.38 -11.70 4.02
C PHE A 151 1.02 -11.63 3.31
N THR A 152 0.73 -10.51 2.65
CA THR A 152 -0.56 -10.28 2.00
C THR A 152 -0.84 -11.31 0.91
N TYR A 153 0.12 -11.56 0.03
CA TYR A 153 -0.04 -12.49 -1.09
C TYR A 153 0.15 -13.96 -0.72
N SER A 154 0.60 -14.27 0.50
CA SER A 154 0.71 -15.63 1.02
C SER A 154 -0.44 -15.95 1.98
N ILE A 155 -0.30 -15.57 3.23
CA ILE A 155 -1.24 -15.89 4.33
C ILE A 155 -2.47 -14.98 4.28
N GLY A 156 -2.28 -13.69 3.94
CA GLY A 156 -3.35 -12.70 3.97
C GLY A 156 -4.52 -13.05 3.06
N ILE A 157 -4.25 -13.44 1.82
CA ILE A 157 -5.29 -13.90 0.88
C ILE A 157 -6.00 -15.14 1.41
N ALA A 158 -5.27 -16.09 2.01
CA ALA A 158 -5.85 -17.30 2.57
C ALA A 158 -6.86 -17.03 3.70
N TRP A 159 -6.68 -15.95 4.45
CA TRP A 159 -7.66 -15.53 5.47
C TRP A 159 -8.95 -14.97 4.87
N LEU A 160 -8.89 -14.35 3.69
CA LEU A 160 -10.03 -13.71 3.04
C LEU A 160 -10.88 -14.70 2.22
N VAL A 161 -10.34 -15.89 1.90
CA VAL A 161 -11.12 -16.92 1.16
C VAL A 161 -12.09 -17.62 2.11
N PRO A 162 -13.41 -17.58 1.83
CA PRO A 162 -14.40 -18.34 2.59
C PRO A 162 -14.11 -19.86 2.54
N ASN A 163 -14.48 -20.58 3.59
CA ASN A 163 -14.39 -22.04 3.69
C ASN A 163 -12.99 -22.68 3.66
N GLY A 164 -11.95 -21.90 3.91
CA GLY A 164 -10.62 -22.47 4.17
C GLY A 164 -9.89 -23.12 2.98
N HIS A 165 -10.40 -22.96 1.76
CA HIS A 165 -9.75 -23.46 0.55
C HIS A 165 -8.60 -22.62 0.02
N GLY A 166 -8.25 -21.53 0.73
CA GLY A 166 -7.05 -20.75 0.45
C GLY A 166 -5.79 -21.54 0.82
N LYS A 167 -5.37 -22.48 -0.04
CA LYS A 167 -4.10 -23.18 0.14
C LYS A 167 -2.95 -22.22 -0.15
N PHE A 168 -1.95 -22.19 0.74
CA PHE A 168 -0.68 -21.62 0.42
C PHE A 168 -0.13 -22.24 -0.87
N SER A 169 0.05 -21.44 -1.90
CA SER A 169 0.59 -21.90 -3.17
C SER A 169 1.84 -21.11 -3.52
N MET A 170 2.90 -21.81 -3.86
CA MET A 170 4.12 -21.17 -4.39
C MET A 170 3.84 -20.33 -5.65
N LYS A 171 2.76 -20.60 -6.37
CA LYS A 171 2.32 -19.77 -7.50
C LYS A 171 1.95 -18.36 -7.09
N ASN A 172 1.60 -18.10 -5.82
CA ASN A 172 1.31 -16.77 -5.31
C ASN A 172 2.56 -15.88 -5.25
N PHE A 173 3.77 -16.48 -5.25
CA PHE A 173 5.03 -15.74 -5.33
C PHE A 173 5.36 -15.29 -6.76
N VAL A 174 4.74 -15.87 -7.77
CA VAL A 174 4.82 -15.38 -9.16
C VAL A 174 3.79 -14.26 -9.35
N ASN A 175 3.82 -13.28 -8.42
CA ASN A 175 3.00 -12.08 -8.49
C ASN A 175 3.75 -11.03 -9.33
N PRO A 176 3.06 -10.24 -10.16
CA PRO A 176 3.66 -9.14 -10.94
C PRO A 176 4.55 -8.20 -10.12
N ILE A 177 4.19 -7.93 -8.86
CA ILE A 177 4.99 -7.06 -7.98
C ILE A 177 6.35 -7.68 -7.65
N PHE A 178 6.41 -8.98 -7.28
CA PHE A 178 7.71 -9.63 -7.00
C PHE A 178 8.57 -9.76 -8.25
N VAL A 179 7.96 -10.09 -9.39
CA VAL A 179 8.65 -10.10 -10.69
C VAL A 179 9.24 -8.71 -11.00
N SER A 180 8.49 -7.65 -10.72
CA SER A 180 8.91 -6.27 -10.94
C SER A 180 10.07 -5.85 -10.03
N ILE A 181 10.05 -6.27 -8.76
CA ILE A 181 11.17 -6.05 -7.83
C ILE A 181 12.44 -6.70 -8.38
N PHE A 182 12.32 -7.95 -8.86
CA PHE A 182 13.46 -8.68 -9.43
C PHE A 182 14.01 -8.01 -10.69
N ILE A 183 13.13 -7.65 -11.64
CA ILE A 183 13.51 -6.95 -12.86
C ILE A 183 14.14 -5.59 -12.51
N GLY A 184 13.49 -4.80 -11.65
CA GLY A 184 13.98 -3.49 -11.25
C GLY A 184 15.33 -3.56 -10.53
N ALA A 185 15.53 -4.56 -9.65
CA ALA A 185 16.79 -4.79 -8.96
C ALA A 185 17.92 -5.18 -9.93
N ILE A 186 17.66 -6.07 -10.89
CA ILE A 186 18.63 -6.42 -11.93
C ILE A 186 19.03 -5.19 -12.74
N LEU A 187 18.04 -4.38 -13.15
CA LEU A 187 18.30 -3.16 -13.93
C LEU A 187 19.03 -2.07 -13.11
N GLY A 188 18.86 -2.04 -11.80
CA GLY A 188 19.54 -1.10 -10.90
C GLY A 188 20.97 -1.53 -10.55
N LEU A 189 21.19 -2.85 -10.38
CA LEU A 189 22.49 -3.39 -10.01
C LEU A 189 23.46 -3.54 -11.20
N LEU A 190 22.92 -3.71 -12.40
CA LEU A 190 23.73 -3.86 -13.60
C LEU A 190 23.89 -2.52 -14.34
N PRO A 191 25.06 -2.23 -14.95
CA PRO A 191 25.30 -1.01 -15.72
C PRO A 191 24.63 -1.09 -17.10
N ILE A 192 23.30 -1.27 -17.13
CA ILE A 192 22.53 -1.39 -18.36
C ILE A 192 22.22 0.02 -18.90
N PRO A 193 22.49 0.31 -20.20
CA PRO A 193 22.16 1.59 -20.79
C PRO A 193 20.67 1.92 -20.67
N LYS A 194 20.35 3.14 -20.24
CA LYS A 194 18.96 3.61 -20.13
C LYS A 194 18.46 4.05 -21.51
N PHE A 195 17.71 3.19 -22.18
CA PHE A 195 17.06 3.57 -23.43
C PHE A 195 15.95 4.58 -23.16
N ARG A 196 16.07 5.77 -23.76
CA ARG A 196 15.14 6.90 -23.53
C ARG A 196 13.68 6.50 -23.73
N LEU A 197 13.37 5.79 -24.82
CA LEU A 197 11.99 5.34 -25.09
C LEU A 197 11.43 4.47 -23.97
N VAL A 198 12.18 3.43 -23.55
CA VAL A 198 11.75 2.50 -22.48
C VAL A 198 11.57 3.25 -21.16
N THR A 199 12.51 4.13 -20.82
CA THR A 199 12.43 4.97 -19.61
C THR A 199 11.19 5.85 -19.61
N THR A 200 10.90 6.51 -20.74
CA THR A 200 9.71 7.38 -20.87
C THR A 200 8.41 6.57 -20.73
N ILE A 201 8.32 5.38 -21.33
CA ILE A 201 7.14 4.51 -21.20
C ILE A 201 6.93 4.10 -19.73
N ILE A 202 7.98 3.64 -19.06
CA ILE A 202 7.91 3.22 -17.65
C ILE A 202 7.49 4.40 -16.77
N ASN A 203 8.08 5.58 -16.92
CA ASN A 203 7.78 6.76 -16.14
C ASN A 203 6.34 7.24 -16.35
N SER A 204 5.88 7.30 -17.60
CA SER A 204 4.49 7.69 -17.92
C SER A 204 3.48 6.70 -17.35
N THR A 205 3.78 5.40 -17.42
CA THR A 205 2.93 4.35 -16.87
C THR A 205 2.90 4.43 -15.33
N ALA A 206 4.04 4.63 -14.70
CA ALA A 206 4.15 4.78 -13.25
C ALA A 206 3.39 6.01 -12.74
N ALA A 207 3.41 7.13 -13.47
CA ALA A 207 2.69 8.35 -13.12
C ALA A 207 1.15 8.16 -13.10
N CYS A 208 0.61 7.22 -13.88
CA CYS A 208 -0.82 6.91 -13.88
C CYS A 208 -1.29 6.14 -12.64
N MET A 209 -0.36 5.55 -11.86
CA MET A 209 -0.70 4.68 -10.73
C MET A 209 -1.51 5.43 -9.67
N SER A 210 -1.04 6.57 -9.19
CA SER A 210 -1.68 7.30 -8.10
C SER A 210 -3.10 7.81 -8.45
N PRO A 211 -3.35 8.47 -9.58
CA PRO A 211 -4.70 8.88 -9.97
C PRO A 211 -5.67 7.70 -10.12
N ILE A 212 -5.25 6.63 -10.79
CA ILE A 212 -6.12 5.47 -11.06
C ILE A 212 -6.44 4.71 -9.77
N ALA A 213 -5.48 4.53 -8.86
CA ALA A 213 -5.69 3.93 -7.55
C ALA A 213 -6.71 4.68 -6.71
N MET A 214 -6.67 6.00 -6.73
CA MET A 214 -7.62 6.83 -5.98
C MET A 214 -8.99 6.84 -6.62
N ILE A 215 -9.09 6.90 -7.95
CA ILE A 215 -10.36 6.75 -8.68
C ILE A 215 -10.99 5.37 -8.38
N LEU A 216 -10.21 4.30 -8.43
CA LEU A 216 -10.66 2.95 -8.05
C LEU A 216 -11.20 2.92 -6.62
N THR A 217 -10.46 3.51 -5.67
CA THR A 217 -10.89 3.59 -4.27
C THR A 217 -12.24 4.30 -4.14
N GLY A 218 -12.41 5.44 -4.78
CA GLY A 218 -13.66 6.19 -4.80
C GLY A 218 -14.80 5.42 -5.46
N PHE A 219 -14.53 4.75 -6.58
CA PHE A 219 -15.49 3.92 -7.30
C PHE A 219 -16.00 2.76 -6.44
N VAL A 220 -15.11 2.09 -5.69
CA VAL A 220 -15.47 1.02 -4.76
C VAL A 220 -16.32 1.57 -3.61
N ILE A 221 -15.91 2.67 -2.98
CA ILE A 221 -16.67 3.33 -1.90
C ILE A 221 -18.07 3.73 -2.38
N GLY A 222 -18.18 4.28 -3.58
CA GLY A 222 -19.44 4.68 -4.19
C GLY A 222 -20.42 3.52 -4.47
N GLY A 223 -19.96 2.28 -4.44
CA GLY A 223 -20.81 1.09 -4.56
C GLY A 223 -21.52 0.68 -3.27
N TYR A 224 -21.19 1.29 -2.13
CA TYR A 224 -21.79 0.95 -0.83
C TYR A 224 -22.72 2.08 -0.35
N SER A 225 -23.80 1.70 0.34
CA SER A 225 -24.62 2.68 1.05
C SER A 225 -23.88 3.21 2.30
N PHE A 226 -24.03 4.50 2.61
CA PHE A 226 -23.44 5.10 3.80
C PHE A 226 -23.85 4.40 5.10
N ALA A 227 -25.10 3.94 5.19
CA ALA A 227 -25.58 3.17 6.34
C ALA A 227 -24.78 1.87 6.55
N ASN A 228 -24.40 1.18 5.48
CA ASN A 228 -23.61 -0.03 5.56
C ASN A 228 -22.13 0.24 5.92
N LEU A 229 -21.59 1.39 5.49
CA LEU A 229 -20.21 1.78 5.80
C LEU A 229 -20.05 2.21 7.26
N PHE A 230 -21.01 2.96 7.79
CA PHE A 230 -20.92 3.60 9.11
C PHE A 230 -21.82 2.96 10.18
N GLY A 231 -22.70 2.04 9.82
CA GLY A 231 -23.69 1.45 10.74
C GLY A 231 -23.14 0.39 11.71
N LYS A 232 -21.89 -0.06 11.55
CA LYS A 232 -21.33 -1.15 12.37
C LYS A 232 -20.27 -0.62 13.33
N TRP A 233 -20.48 -0.77 14.64
CA TRP A 233 -19.55 -0.35 15.68
C TRP A 233 -18.14 -1.00 15.50
N GLN A 234 -18.08 -2.22 14.97
CA GLN A 234 -16.82 -2.92 14.69
C GLN A 234 -15.92 -2.14 13.73
N THR A 235 -16.50 -1.40 12.78
CA THR A 235 -15.75 -0.53 11.85
C THR A 235 -14.99 0.55 12.62
N TYR A 236 -15.63 1.17 13.61
CA TYR A 236 -15.01 2.21 14.44
C TYR A 236 -13.91 1.65 15.34
N VAL A 237 -14.10 0.45 15.89
CA VAL A 237 -13.06 -0.19 16.71
C VAL A 237 -11.84 -0.54 15.85
N VAL A 238 -12.04 -1.12 14.65
CA VAL A 238 -10.95 -1.42 13.72
C VAL A 238 -10.24 -0.13 13.31
N ALA A 239 -10.98 0.93 12.97
CA ALA A 239 -10.42 2.23 12.65
C ALA A 239 -9.62 2.82 13.82
N GLY A 240 -10.15 2.78 15.05
CA GLY A 240 -9.46 3.25 16.25
C GLY A 240 -8.16 2.49 16.52
N ILE A 241 -8.17 1.16 16.40
CA ILE A 241 -6.95 0.34 16.55
C ILE A 241 -5.93 0.75 15.49
N ARG A 242 -6.34 0.94 14.26
CA ARG A 242 -5.43 1.22 13.14
C ARG A 242 -4.91 2.64 13.10
N LEU A 243 -5.77 3.62 13.35
CA LEU A 243 -5.43 5.04 13.19
C LEU A 243 -4.87 5.67 14.47
N VAL A 244 -5.15 5.06 15.63
CA VAL A 244 -4.69 5.59 16.91
C VAL A 244 -3.77 4.61 17.61
N PHE A 245 -4.25 3.42 17.98
CA PHE A 245 -3.49 2.50 18.81
C PHE A 245 -2.17 2.03 18.16
N LEU A 246 -2.23 1.49 16.94
CA LEU A 246 -1.03 0.97 16.27
C LEU A 246 0.01 2.06 15.99
N PRO A 247 -0.32 3.24 15.43
CA PRO A 247 0.66 4.29 15.23
C PRO A 247 1.27 4.80 16.54
N THR A 248 0.47 4.98 17.58
CA THR A 248 0.95 5.43 18.89
C THR A 248 1.89 4.41 19.53
N ALA A 249 1.53 3.12 19.49
CA ALA A 249 2.36 2.05 20.04
C ALA A 249 3.71 1.93 19.30
N VAL A 250 3.68 2.03 17.95
CA VAL A 250 4.90 2.00 17.14
C VAL A 250 5.77 3.23 17.36
N SER A 251 5.16 4.43 17.43
CA SER A 251 5.91 5.67 17.71
C SER A 251 6.53 5.65 19.12
N TYR A 252 5.81 5.12 20.11
CA TYR A 252 6.34 4.99 21.46
C TYR A 252 7.57 4.07 21.52
N THR A 253 7.56 2.95 20.79
CA THR A 253 8.73 2.06 20.73
C THR A 253 9.94 2.72 20.08
N HIS A 254 9.74 3.63 19.11
CA HIS A 254 10.81 4.41 18.49
C HIS A 254 11.42 5.45 19.44
N LEU A 255 10.62 6.03 20.32
CA LEU A 255 11.09 7.05 21.27
C LEU A 255 11.78 6.46 22.51
N THR A 256 11.53 5.17 22.80
CA THR A 256 12.01 4.51 24.02
C THR A 256 13.13 3.49 23.80
N LEU A 257 13.42 3.11 22.55
CA LEU A 257 14.56 2.29 22.21
C LEU A 257 15.74 3.18 21.80
N PRO A 258 16.95 2.95 22.37
CA PRO A 258 18.15 3.76 22.11
C PRO A 258 18.66 3.62 20.67
#